data_308ea91e0f977879a79b06b6120ac8d1
#
_entry.id   308ea91e0f977879a79b06b6120ac8d1
#
_cell.length_a   1.000
_cell.length_b   1.000
_cell.length_c   1.000
_cell.angle_alpha   90.00
_cell.angle_beta   90.00
_cell.angle_gamma   90.00
#
_symmetry.space_group_name_H-M   'P 1'
#
loop_
_entity.id
_entity.type
_entity.pdbx_description
1 polymer ?
#
loop_
_entity_poly.entity_id
_entity_poly.type
_entity_poly.pdbx_seq_one_letter_code
_entity_poly.pdbx_strand_id
1 'polypeptide(L)' 'MKIQKSAEDYLETILILYNRRGTVHAIDIANELAFSKPSVSVAMKNLRENGYIHMDGEGYISLTDKGAQIAR' A
#
# COMPACT_ATOMS: atom_id res chain seq x y z
N MET A 1 -9.53 -9.27 -13.40
CA MET A 1 -8.42 -8.41 -13.86
C MET A 1 -7.12 -8.86 -13.21
N LYS A 2 -6.08 -8.99 -14.00
CA LYS A 2 -4.80 -9.48 -13.49
C LYS A 2 -4.00 -8.30 -12.90
N ILE A 3 -3.64 -8.39 -11.63
CA ILE A 3 -2.83 -7.37 -10.97
C ILE A 3 -1.35 -7.76 -11.04
N GLN A 4 -0.46 -6.79 -11.13
CA GLN A 4 0.97 -7.03 -11.16
C GLN A 4 1.46 -7.52 -9.80
N LYS A 5 2.49 -8.38 -9.81
CA LYS A 5 3.05 -8.93 -8.57
C LYS A 5 3.56 -7.84 -7.63
N SER A 6 4.16 -6.77 -8.16
CA SER A 6 4.62 -5.68 -7.31
C SER A 6 3.47 -5.00 -6.58
N ALA A 7 2.32 -4.85 -7.23
CA ALA A 7 1.14 -4.29 -6.59
C ALA A 7 0.64 -5.21 -5.48
N GLU A 8 0.63 -6.53 -5.72
CA GLU A 8 0.27 -7.50 -4.68
C GLU A 8 1.20 -7.39 -3.48
N ASP A 9 2.51 -7.29 -3.71
CA ASP A 9 3.49 -7.17 -2.65
C ASP A 9 3.27 -5.89 -1.82
N TYR A 10 2.96 -4.78 -2.48
CA TYR A 10 2.65 -3.53 -1.77
C TYR A 10 1.40 -3.70 -0.90
N LEU A 11 0.34 -4.29 -1.44
CA LEU A 11 -0.91 -4.47 -0.70
C LEU A 11 -0.73 -5.42 0.49
N GLU A 12 0.02 -6.50 0.32
CA GLU A 12 0.35 -7.42 1.41
C GLU A 12 1.15 -6.70 2.50
N THR A 13 2.11 -5.89 2.11
CA THR A 13 2.94 -5.13 3.06
C THR A 13 2.09 -4.13 3.85
N ILE A 14 1.15 -3.45 3.19
CA ILE A 14 0.25 -2.54 3.87
C ILE A 14 -0.57 -3.29 4.93
N LEU A 15 -1.10 -4.45 4.58
CA LEU A 15 -1.87 -5.26 5.52
C LEU A 15 -1.02 -5.69 6.73
N ILE A 16 0.19 -6.17 6.47
CA ILE A 16 1.10 -6.61 7.52
C ILE A 16 1.44 -5.45 8.46
N LEU A 17 1.79 -4.30 7.90
CA LEU A 17 2.14 -3.13 8.70
C LEU A 17 0.95 -2.60 9.49
N TYR A 18 -0.23 -2.60 8.89
CA TYR A 18 -1.44 -2.17 9.56
C TYR A 18 -1.74 -3.07 10.77
N ASN A 19 -1.63 -4.38 10.59
CA ASN A 19 -1.88 -5.34 11.68
C ASN A 19 -0.83 -5.22 12.78
N ARG A 20 0.40 -4.87 12.43
CA ARG A 20 1.50 -4.75 13.39
C ARG A 20 1.48 -3.43 14.14
N ARG A 21 1.15 -2.32 13.47
CA ARG A 21 1.34 -0.98 13.99
C ARG A 21 0.05 -0.17 14.12
N GLY A 22 -1.00 -0.56 13.42
CA GLY A 22 -2.27 0.16 13.41
C GLY A 22 -2.34 1.33 12.44
N THR A 23 -1.19 1.82 11.96
CA THR A 23 -1.12 2.91 10.98
C THR A 23 -0.03 2.64 9.97
N VAL A 24 -0.21 3.12 8.74
CA VAL A 24 0.76 2.92 7.66
C VAL A 24 0.94 4.22 6.89
N HIS A 25 2.20 4.62 6.68
CA HIS A 25 2.58 5.70 5.77
C HIS A 25 3.46 5.14 4.66
N ALA A 26 3.62 5.90 3.57
CA ALA A 26 4.48 5.48 2.45
C ALA A 26 5.92 5.21 2.92
N ILE A 27 6.43 5.99 3.86
CA ILE A 27 7.79 5.80 4.39
C ILE A 27 7.94 4.45 5.06
N ASP A 28 6.89 3.98 5.74
CA ASP A 28 6.92 2.67 6.41
C ASP A 28 7.06 1.56 5.38
N ILE A 29 6.35 1.68 4.26
CA ILE A 29 6.42 0.71 3.17
C ILE A 29 7.81 0.72 2.53
N ALA A 30 8.36 1.92 2.28
CA ALA A 30 9.69 2.06 1.70
C ALA A 30 10.74 1.40 2.58
N ASN A 31 10.66 1.59 3.89
CA ASN A 31 11.59 0.99 4.84
C ASN A 31 11.43 -0.53 4.89
N GLU A 32 10.19 -1.01 4.91
CA GLU A 32 9.93 -2.45 5.01
C GLU A 32 10.43 -3.21 3.79
N LEU A 33 10.24 -2.64 2.59
CA LEU A 33 10.61 -3.29 1.34
C LEU A 33 12.00 -2.90 0.83
N ALA A 34 12.66 -1.97 1.50
CA ALA A 34 13.94 -1.41 1.08
C ALA A 34 13.87 -0.79 -0.33
N PHE A 35 12.75 -0.15 -0.65
CA PHE A 35 12.54 0.54 -1.91
C PHE A 35 12.77 2.04 -1.72
N SER A 36 13.06 2.75 -2.81
CA SER A 36 13.21 4.20 -2.75
C SER A 36 11.86 4.88 -2.51
N LYS A 37 11.91 6.03 -1.83
CA LYS A 37 10.69 6.81 -1.58
C LYS A 37 9.95 7.21 -2.86
N PRO A 38 10.63 7.70 -3.91
CA PRO A 38 9.94 8.02 -5.16
C PRO A 38 9.21 6.83 -5.77
N SER A 39 9.83 5.65 -5.75
CA SER A 39 9.19 4.44 -6.29
C SER A 39 7.93 4.09 -5.53
N VAL A 40 7.98 4.16 -4.20
CA VAL A 40 6.82 3.86 -3.36
C VAL A 40 5.73 4.90 -3.58
N SER A 41 6.09 6.18 -3.69
CA SER A 41 5.12 7.25 -3.93
C SER A 41 4.35 7.05 -5.23
N VAL A 42 5.04 6.68 -6.31
CA VAL A 42 4.40 6.38 -7.59
C VAL A 42 3.49 5.17 -7.47
N ALA A 43 3.95 4.11 -6.80
CA ALA A 43 3.15 2.91 -6.60
C ALA A 43 1.88 3.21 -5.80
N MET A 44 2.00 4.01 -4.73
CA MET A 44 0.85 4.36 -3.90
C MET A 44 -0.17 5.20 -4.68
N LYS A 45 0.31 6.12 -5.50
CA LYS A 45 -0.57 6.91 -6.36
C LYS A 45 -1.36 5.99 -7.31
N ASN A 46 -0.68 5.04 -7.94
CA ASN A 46 -1.33 4.11 -8.86
C ASN A 46 -2.35 3.23 -8.15
N LEU A 47 -2.01 2.71 -6.99
CA LEU A 47 -2.94 1.89 -6.20
C LEU A 47 -4.16 2.68 -5.77
N ARG A 48 -3.98 3.94 -5.37
CA ARG A 48 -5.08 4.81 -4.99
C ARG A 48 -5.99 5.09 -6.17
N GLU A 49 -5.42 5.41 -7.33
CA GLU A 49 -6.19 5.71 -8.54
C GLU A 49 -6.99 4.51 -9.03
N ASN A 50 -6.49 3.31 -8.77
CA ASN A 50 -7.17 2.07 -9.14
C ASN A 50 -8.11 1.54 -8.05
N GLY A 51 -8.27 2.26 -6.96
CA GLY A 51 -9.24 1.92 -5.93
C GLY A 51 -8.82 0.83 -4.96
N TYR A 52 -7.53 0.53 -4.86
CA TYR A 52 -7.03 -0.50 -3.95
C TYR A 52 -6.71 0.04 -2.56
N ILE A 53 -6.40 1.33 -2.45
CA ILE A 53 -6.07 1.96 -1.17
C ILE A 53 -6.75 3.31 -1.05
N HIS A 54 -6.88 3.76 0.21
CA HIS A 54 -7.21 5.15 0.55
C HIS A 54 -5.99 5.81 1.14
N MET A 55 -5.86 7.10 0.93
CA MET A 55 -4.85 7.91 1.59
C MET A 55 -5.54 9.16 2.10
N ASP A 56 -5.44 9.42 3.41
CA ASP A 56 -6.08 10.61 3.99
C ASP A 56 -5.18 11.85 3.85
N GLY A 57 -5.66 12.99 4.35
CA GLY A 57 -4.94 14.26 4.22
C GLY A 57 -3.62 14.30 4.98
N GLU A 58 -3.39 13.39 5.90
CA GLU A 58 -2.15 13.30 6.69
C GLU A 58 -1.20 12.23 6.16
N GLY A 59 -1.57 11.55 5.07
CA GLY A 59 -0.73 10.54 4.45
C GLY A 59 -0.88 9.14 5.01
N TYR A 60 -1.86 8.90 5.87
CA TYR A 60 -2.14 7.55 6.35
C TYR A 60 -2.79 6.73 5.25
N ILE A 61 -2.28 5.52 5.07
CA ILE A 61 -2.72 4.61 4.01
C ILE A 61 -3.55 3.49 4.62
N SER A 62 -4.67 3.17 3.98
CA SER A 62 -5.50 2.03 4.37
C SER A 62 -5.96 1.27 3.12
N LEU A 63 -6.28 -0.01 3.30
CA LEU A 63 -6.77 -0.84 2.20
C LEU A 63 -8.28 -0.60 2.02
N THR A 64 -8.71 -0.56 0.76
CA THR A 64 -10.13 -0.67 0.44
C THR A 64 -10.51 -2.14 0.50
N ASP A 65 -11.82 -2.45 0.40
CA ASP A 65 -12.27 -3.85 0.32
C ASP A 65 -11.60 -4.57 -0.84
N LYS A 66 -11.49 -3.89 -1.98
CA LYS A 66 -10.84 -4.43 -3.18
C LYS A 66 -9.37 -4.74 -2.92
N GLY A 67 -8.65 -3.83 -2.27
CA GLY A 67 -7.25 -4.03 -1.93
C GLY A 67 -7.06 -5.14 -0.90
N ALA A 68 -7.93 -5.20 0.09
CA ALA A 68 -7.86 -6.21 1.14
C ALA A 68 -8.07 -7.63 0.58
N GLN A 69 -8.95 -7.78 -0.41
CA GLN A 69 -9.17 -9.07 -1.04
C GLN A 69 -7.90 -9.60 -1.72
N ILE A 70 -7.12 -8.71 -2.31
CA ILE A 70 -5.88 -9.10 -3.00
C ILE A 70 -4.76 -9.35 -1.99
N ALA A 71 -4.71 -8.56 -0.90
CA ALA A 71 -3.66 -8.67 0.11
C ALA A 71 -3.75 -9.94 0.94
N ARG A 72 -4.91 -10.59 0.99
CA ARG A 72 -5.13 -11.80 1.80
C ARG A 72 -4.52 -13.06 1.19
#